data_d6362aac4e6c1926fe2ed4775101e0f2
#
_entry.id   d6362aac4e6c1926fe2ed4775101e0f2
#
_cell.length_a   1.000
_cell.length_b   1.000
_cell.length_c   1.000
_cell.angle_alpha   90.00
_cell.angle_beta   90.00
_cell.angle_gamma   90.00
#
_symmetry.space_group_name_H-M   'P 1'
#
loop_
_entity.id
_entity.type
_entity.pdbx_description
1 polymer ?
#
loop_
_entity_poly.entity_id
_entity_poly.type
_entity_poly.pdbx_seq_one_letter_code
_entity_poly.pdbx_strand_id
1 'polypeptide(L)'
;MNDTAPNVIVIPAKVETPQEQEKRRHLRVAAYCRVSTDSEEQLSSYKNQLSYYTEKIMKEPGWTMAGVFADEGITGTSTCKRKEFLRMIRQCRQGKIDMILAKSVSRFARNTVDTLNFTRELRSLGIPVIFEEQNINSIYPESEFLITLHGAFAQAESESTSSRVRWGKQQACLLYTSPSPRD
;
A
#
# COMPACT_ATOMS: atom_id res chain seq x y z
N MET A 1 62.20 -5.97 -43.42
CA MET A 1 61.54 -5.18 -42.34
C MET A 1 60.08 -5.25 -42.61
N ASN A 2 59.37 -6.19 -41.91
CA ASN A 2 57.90 -6.34 -42.01
C ASN A 2 57.24 -5.52 -40.90
N ASP A 3 56.66 -4.42 -41.31
CA ASP A 3 55.90 -3.54 -40.42
C ASP A 3 54.47 -4.11 -40.32
N THR A 4 54.25 -4.90 -39.28
CA THR A 4 52.92 -5.47 -39.01
C THR A 4 52.20 -4.48 -38.08
N ALA A 5 51.43 -3.58 -38.65
CA ALA A 5 50.55 -2.71 -37.88
C ALA A 5 49.53 -3.55 -37.08
N PRO A 6 49.26 -3.26 -35.80
CA PRO A 6 48.33 -4.00 -35.00
C PRO A 6 46.92 -3.83 -35.57
N ASN A 7 46.24 -4.95 -35.78
CA ASN A 7 44.85 -4.98 -36.26
C ASN A 7 43.90 -4.54 -35.12
N VAL A 8 43.58 -3.27 -35.04
CA VAL A 8 42.69 -2.71 -34.05
C VAL A 8 41.23 -3.01 -34.46
N ILE A 9 40.61 -3.97 -33.81
CA ILE A 9 39.18 -4.27 -33.98
C ILE A 9 38.41 -3.23 -33.16
N VAL A 10 37.86 -2.22 -33.83
CA VAL A 10 36.94 -1.28 -33.19
C VAL A 10 35.59 -1.97 -33.03
N ILE A 11 35.22 -2.39 -31.82
CA ILE A 11 33.89 -2.89 -31.50
C ILE A 11 33.00 -1.66 -31.33
N PRO A 12 32.02 -1.41 -32.23
CA PRO A 12 31.14 -0.27 -32.09
C PRO A 12 30.30 -0.45 -30.80
N ALA A 13 30.23 0.61 -30.00
CA ALA A 13 29.35 0.62 -28.85
C ALA A 13 27.91 0.36 -29.33
N LYS A 14 27.26 -0.67 -28.78
CA LYS A 14 25.86 -0.97 -29.10
C LYS A 14 25.01 0.21 -28.64
N VAL A 15 24.49 0.99 -29.60
CA VAL A 15 23.53 2.06 -29.32
C VAL A 15 22.22 1.37 -28.89
N GLU A 16 21.92 1.42 -27.59
CA GLU A 16 20.69 0.87 -27.06
C GLU A 16 19.51 1.67 -27.58
N THR A 17 18.51 0.98 -28.07
CA THR A 17 17.26 1.63 -28.49
C THR A 17 16.53 2.19 -27.26
N PRO A 18 15.71 3.25 -27.41
CA PRO A 18 14.91 3.78 -26.29
C PRO A 18 14.08 2.70 -25.57
N GLN A 19 13.61 1.68 -26.31
CA GLN A 19 12.87 0.53 -25.75
C GLN A 19 13.75 -0.41 -24.92
N GLU A 20 15.04 -0.58 -25.24
CA GLU A 20 15.97 -1.38 -24.43
C GLU A 20 16.40 -0.63 -23.18
N GLN A 21 16.51 0.70 -23.22
CA GLN A 21 16.78 1.55 -22.05
C GLN A 21 15.57 1.57 -21.10
N GLU A 22 14.35 1.59 -21.62
CA GLU A 22 13.11 1.55 -20.83
C GLU A 22 12.94 0.21 -20.12
N LYS A 23 13.30 -0.92 -20.75
CA LYS A 23 13.33 -2.24 -20.13
C LYS A 23 14.36 -2.39 -19.01
N ARG A 24 15.43 -1.59 -19.00
CA ARG A 24 16.45 -1.57 -17.92
C ARG A 24 16.13 -0.60 -16.80
N ARG A 25 15.10 0.25 -16.98
CA ARG A 25 14.73 1.20 -15.96
C ARG A 25 14.12 0.45 -14.78
N HIS A 26 14.83 0.46 -13.66
CA HIS A 26 14.32 -0.09 -12.41
C HIS A 26 13.07 0.68 -11.97
N LEU A 27 11.99 -0.05 -11.68
CA LEU A 27 10.76 0.54 -11.18
C LEU A 27 10.99 1.01 -9.74
N ARG A 28 10.69 2.27 -9.46
CA ARG A 28 10.74 2.85 -8.11
C ARG A 28 9.46 2.48 -7.38
N VAL A 29 9.60 1.51 -6.47
CA VAL A 29 8.47 0.91 -5.75
C VAL A 29 8.38 1.51 -4.36
N ALA A 30 7.20 2.00 -4.00
CA ALA A 30 6.85 2.42 -2.65
C ALA A 30 5.94 1.40 -1.98
N ALA A 31 6.07 1.22 -0.67
CA ALA A 31 5.11 0.47 0.12
C ALA A 31 4.31 1.41 1.02
N TYR A 32 3.00 1.14 1.15
CA TYR A 32 2.13 1.84 2.08
C TYR A 32 1.58 0.91 3.14
N CYS A 33 1.78 1.30 4.40
CA CYS A 33 1.33 0.57 5.57
C CYS A 33 0.40 1.43 6.43
N ARG A 34 -0.60 0.80 7.05
CA ARG A 34 -1.38 1.40 8.13
C ARG A 34 -1.22 0.52 9.37
N VAL A 35 -0.61 1.06 10.41
CA VAL A 35 -0.27 0.36 11.64
C VAL A 35 -0.99 0.99 12.81
N SER A 36 -1.42 0.17 13.75
CA SER A 36 -1.96 0.62 15.03
C SER A 36 -0.78 0.73 16.01
N THR A 37 -0.73 1.75 16.85
CA THR A 37 0.41 2.02 17.75
C THR A 37 0.05 1.89 19.23
N ASP A 38 -1.13 1.33 19.54
CA ASP A 38 -1.67 1.32 20.91
C ASP A 38 -0.97 0.33 21.88
N SER A 39 -0.03 -0.51 21.39
CA SER A 39 0.70 -1.47 22.24
C SER A 39 2.10 -1.78 21.70
N GLU A 40 3.01 -2.31 22.56
CA GLU A 40 4.35 -2.76 22.17
C GLU A 40 4.33 -3.87 21.09
N GLU A 41 3.31 -4.74 21.12
CA GLU A 41 3.09 -5.76 20.09
C GLU A 41 2.83 -5.14 18.71
N GLN A 42 2.20 -3.98 18.66
CA GLN A 42 1.89 -3.26 17.43
C GLN A 42 3.12 -2.52 16.87
N LEU A 43 4.04 -2.08 17.72
CA LEU A 43 5.35 -1.58 17.30
C LEU A 43 6.20 -2.69 16.67
N SER A 44 6.14 -3.91 17.21
CA SER A 44 6.79 -5.07 16.59
C SER A 44 6.17 -5.42 15.24
N SER A 45 4.85 -5.34 15.12
CA SER A 45 4.12 -5.52 13.85
C SER A 45 4.53 -4.49 12.79
N TYR A 46 4.74 -3.23 13.18
CA TYR A 46 5.24 -2.20 12.27
C TYR A 46 6.64 -2.53 11.73
N LYS A 47 7.57 -2.89 12.62
CA LYS A 47 8.93 -3.28 12.23
C LYS A 47 8.91 -4.48 11.27
N ASN A 48 8.06 -5.46 11.55
CA ASN A 48 7.89 -6.64 10.70
C ASN A 48 7.36 -6.28 9.31
N GLN A 49 6.37 -5.37 9.22
CA GLN A 49 5.87 -4.90 7.92
C GLN A 49 6.93 -4.11 7.15
N LEU A 50 7.69 -3.26 7.83
CA LEU A 50 8.80 -2.51 7.23
C LEU A 50 9.86 -3.46 6.66
N SER A 51 10.30 -4.45 7.44
CA SER A 51 11.26 -5.46 7.00
C SER A 51 10.73 -6.28 5.83
N TYR A 52 9.48 -6.72 5.92
CA TYR A 52 8.81 -7.49 4.86
C TYR A 52 8.81 -6.76 3.52
N TYR A 53 8.36 -5.49 3.48
CA TYR A 53 8.32 -4.73 2.23
C TYR A 53 9.71 -4.37 1.72
N THR A 54 10.64 -4.07 2.62
CA THR A 54 12.03 -3.82 2.24
C THR A 54 12.65 -5.05 1.58
N GLU A 55 12.50 -6.20 2.20
CA GLU A 55 13.03 -7.47 1.70
C GLU A 55 12.37 -7.86 0.38
N LYS A 56 11.05 -7.71 0.28
CA LYS A 56 10.30 -8.04 -0.93
C LYS A 56 10.72 -7.19 -2.11
N ILE A 57 10.83 -5.87 -1.92
CA ILE A 57 11.25 -4.96 -2.99
C ILE A 57 12.70 -5.23 -3.40
N MET A 58 13.59 -5.53 -2.44
CA MET A 58 15.00 -5.81 -2.72
C MET A 58 15.24 -7.16 -3.42
N LYS A 59 14.34 -8.13 -3.22
CA LYS A 59 14.44 -9.45 -3.86
C LYS A 59 14.02 -9.44 -5.34
N GLU A 60 13.22 -8.47 -5.75
CA GLU A 60 12.71 -8.41 -7.13
C GLU A 60 13.73 -7.72 -8.05
N PRO A 61 14.30 -8.44 -9.04
CA PRO A 61 15.21 -7.84 -9.99
C PRO A 61 14.44 -6.83 -10.85
N GLY A 62 14.91 -5.61 -10.89
CA GLY A 62 14.27 -4.52 -11.62
C GLY A 62 13.43 -3.58 -10.77
N TRP A 63 13.34 -3.80 -9.45
CA TRP A 63 12.73 -2.88 -8.52
C TRP A 63 13.79 -2.10 -7.73
N THR A 64 13.47 -0.85 -7.41
CA THR A 64 14.26 0.00 -6.53
C THR A 64 13.35 0.57 -5.46
N MET A 65 13.78 0.54 -4.22
CA MET A 65 13.02 1.08 -3.09
C MET A 65 12.88 2.61 -3.22
N ALA A 66 11.65 3.11 -3.40
CA ALA A 66 11.34 4.53 -3.31
C ALA A 66 11.07 4.98 -1.88
N GLY A 67 10.57 4.08 -1.03
CA GLY A 67 10.33 4.29 0.39
C GLY A 67 9.18 3.47 0.94
N VAL A 68 9.12 3.39 2.27
CA VAL A 68 7.97 2.84 2.99
C VAL A 68 7.27 3.98 3.71
N PHE A 69 5.99 4.14 3.43
CA PHE A 69 5.13 5.18 4.00
C PHE A 69 4.17 4.52 4.98
N ALA A 70 4.19 4.96 6.22
CA ALA A 70 3.37 4.37 7.26
C ALA A 70 2.61 5.44 8.04
N ASP A 71 1.30 5.29 8.11
CA ASP A 71 0.44 6.11 8.95
C ASP A 71 -0.09 5.30 10.13
N GLU A 72 -0.21 5.97 11.26
CA GLU A 72 -0.82 5.39 12.44
C GLU A 72 -2.33 5.21 12.24
N GLY A 73 -2.81 4.00 12.45
CA GLY A 73 -4.23 3.66 12.43
C GLY A 73 -4.83 3.83 13.82
N ILE A 74 -5.16 5.06 14.21
CA ILE A 74 -5.85 5.30 15.48
C ILE A 74 -7.29 4.83 15.35
N THR A 75 -7.70 3.92 16.23
CA THR A 75 -9.07 3.49 16.41
C THR A 75 -9.84 4.59 17.17
N GLY A 76 -10.84 5.16 16.52
CA GLY A 76 -11.76 6.14 17.13
C GLY A 76 -11.44 7.60 16.79
N THR A 77 -12.44 8.33 16.38
CA THR A 77 -12.68 9.79 16.29
C THR A 77 -11.52 10.77 16.01
N SER A 78 -10.27 10.38 16.03
CA SER A 78 -9.16 11.27 15.74
C SER A 78 -8.98 11.43 14.24
N THR A 79 -9.06 12.66 13.78
CA THR A 79 -8.65 13.13 12.45
C THR A 79 -7.13 12.99 12.27
N CYS A 80 -6.61 11.78 12.43
CA CYS A 80 -5.21 11.53 12.15
C CYS A 80 -4.95 11.89 10.68
N LYS A 81 -4.23 12.97 10.50
CA LYS A 81 -3.82 13.45 9.18
C LYS A 81 -2.92 12.36 8.62
N ARG A 82 -3.35 11.66 7.58
CA ARG A 82 -2.56 10.67 6.83
C ARG A 82 -1.39 11.37 6.13
N LYS A 83 -0.44 11.84 6.91
CA LYS A 83 0.67 12.67 6.43
C LYS A 83 1.56 11.89 5.47
N GLU A 84 1.83 10.64 5.80
CA GLU A 84 2.70 9.79 5.00
C GLU A 84 1.99 9.32 3.72
N PHE A 85 0.70 9.00 3.77
CA PHE A 85 -0.08 8.74 2.56
C PHE A 85 -0.08 9.94 1.60
N LEU A 86 -0.40 11.11 2.11
CA LEU A 86 -0.42 12.32 1.28
C LEU A 86 0.98 12.69 0.76
N ARG A 87 2.03 12.41 1.53
CA ARG A 87 3.41 12.55 1.09
C ARG A 87 3.72 11.59 -0.06
N MET A 88 3.31 10.32 0.06
CA MET A 88 3.44 9.32 -1.00
C MET A 88 2.73 9.77 -2.29
N ILE A 89 1.45 10.17 -2.20
CA ILE A 89 0.68 10.65 -3.37
C ILE A 89 1.37 11.86 -4.02
N ARG A 90 1.89 12.79 -3.22
CA ARG A 90 2.67 13.93 -3.75
C ARG A 90 3.92 13.47 -4.51
N GLN A 91 4.62 12.47 -4.02
CA GLN A 91 5.79 11.91 -4.71
C GLN A 91 5.40 11.17 -5.99
N CYS A 92 4.24 10.52 -6.03
CA CYS A 92 3.68 9.96 -7.26
C CYS A 92 3.43 11.05 -8.31
N ARG A 93 2.79 12.15 -7.93
CA ARG A 93 2.56 13.31 -8.83
C ARG A 93 3.86 13.94 -9.34
N GLN A 94 4.94 13.85 -8.55
CA GLN A 94 6.28 14.32 -8.95
C GLN A 94 7.04 13.31 -9.80
N GLY A 95 6.44 12.18 -10.14
CA GLY A 95 7.08 11.12 -10.92
C GLY A 95 8.28 10.47 -10.20
N LYS A 96 8.27 10.42 -8.86
CA LYS A 96 9.32 9.78 -8.05
C LYS A 96 9.02 8.33 -7.68
N ILE A 97 7.78 7.90 -7.88
CA ILE A 97 7.29 6.55 -7.59
C ILE A 97 6.63 6.02 -8.86
N ASP A 98 6.94 4.80 -9.24
CA ASP A 98 6.42 4.14 -10.43
C ASP A 98 5.39 3.05 -10.08
N MET A 99 5.38 2.54 -8.83
CA MET A 99 4.44 1.53 -8.35
C MET A 99 4.27 1.61 -6.85
N ILE A 100 3.07 1.27 -6.37
CA ILE A 100 2.75 1.21 -4.94
C ILE A 100 2.35 -0.21 -4.56
N LEU A 101 2.91 -0.73 -3.46
CA LEU A 101 2.48 -1.94 -2.79
C LEU A 101 1.65 -1.57 -1.57
N ALA A 102 0.49 -2.17 -1.42
CA ALA A 102 -0.37 -2.02 -0.25
C ALA A 102 -0.86 -3.39 0.21
N LYS A 103 -1.00 -3.60 1.51
CA LYS A 103 -1.42 -4.88 2.06
C LYS A 103 -2.81 -5.27 1.58
N SER A 104 -3.78 -4.35 1.70
CA SER A 104 -5.18 -4.59 1.30
C SER A 104 -5.89 -3.29 0.93
N VAL A 105 -7.01 -3.43 0.23
CA VAL A 105 -7.90 -2.32 -0.15
C VAL A 105 -8.36 -1.53 1.08
N SER A 106 -8.76 -2.21 2.16
CA SER A 106 -9.24 -1.58 3.40
C SER A 106 -8.15 -0.82 4.17
N ARG A 107 -6.88 -1.12 3.90
CA ARG A 107 -5.73 -0.43 4.52
C ARG A 107 -5.26 0.76 3.71
N PHE A 108 -5.59 0.81 2.41
CA PHE A 108 -5.11 1.86 1.51
C PHE A 108 -5.81 3.20 1.74
N ALA A 109 -7.15 3.24 1.88
CA ALA A 109 -7.87 4.47 2.17
C ALA A 109 -8.89 4.28 3.30
N ARG A 110 -9.55 5.38 3.72
CA ARG A 110 -10.52 5.37 4.83
C ARG A 110 -11.85 4.74 4.46
N ASN A 111 -12.23 4.91 3.22
CA ASN A 111 -13.48 4.41 2.65
C ASN A 111 -13.25 4.03 1.19
N THR A 112 -14.24 3.35 0.62
CA THR A 112 -14.19 2.87 -0.75
C THR A 112 -14.10 4.00 -1.78
N VAL A 113 -14.80 5.12 -1.53
CA VAL A 113 -14.81 6.28 -2.44
C VAL A 113 -13.42 6.90 -2.55
N ASP A 114 -12.75 7.13 -1.41
CA ASP A 114 -11.39 7.65 -1.41
C ASP A 114 -10.42 6.67 -2.10
N THR A 115 -10.58 5.36 -1.85
CA THR A 115 -9.77 4.34 -2.52
C THR A 115 -9.90 4.44 -4.04
N LEU A 116 -11.12 4.50 -4.55
CA LEU A 116 -11.39 4.62 -5.99
C LEU A 116 -10.84 5.92 -6.57
N ASN A 117 -11.03 7.05 -5.90
CA ASN A 117 -10.52 8.33 -6.37
C ASN A 117 -9.00 8.33 -6.49
N PHE A 118 -8.28 7.85 -5.46
CA PHE A 118 -6.83 7.79 -5.50
C PHE A 118 -6.31 6.75 -6.50
N THR A 119 -6.96 5.58 -6.63
CA THR A 119 -6.53 4.59 -7.63
C THR A 119 -6.77 5.07 -9.05
N ARG A 120 -7.86 5.80 -9.32
CA ARG A 120 -8.10 6.43 -10.63
C ARG A 120 -7.07 7.51 -10.94
N GLU A 121 -6.77 8.37 -9.97
CA GLU A 121 -5.72 9.39 -10.10
C GLU A 121 -4.36 8.74 -10.41
N LEU A 122 -3.96 7.75 -9.63
CA LEU A 122 -2.68 7.05 -9.82
C LEU A 122 -2.63 6.32 -11.16
N ARG A 123 -3.73 5.71 -11.59
CA ARG A 123 -3.84 5.08 -12.91
C ARG A 123 -3.68 6.09 -14.04
N SER A 124 -4.24 7.30 -13.91
CA SER A 124 -4.04 8.36 -14.91
C SER A 124 -2.59 8.81 -15.02
N LEU A 125 -1.78 8.62 -13.96
CA LEU A 125 -0.34 8.86 -13.95
C LEU A 125 0.48 7.63 -14.39
N GLY A 126 -0.19 6.51 -14.73
CA GLY A 126 0.46 5.26 -15.09
C GLY A 126 1.06 4.49 -13.90
N ILE A 127 0.65 4.80 -12.67
CA ILE A 127 1.19 4.22 -11.43
C ILE A 127 0.21 3.16 -10.90
N PRO A 128 0.53 1.85 -11.01
CA PRO A 128 -0.28 0.79 -10.43
C PRO A 128 -0.19 0.76 -8.90
N VAL A 129 -1.31 0.44 -8.26
CA VAL A 129 -1.37 0.03 -6.86
C VAL A 129 -1.66 -1.47 -6.82
N ILE A 130 -0.76 -2.23 -6.19
CA ILE A 130 -0.90 -3.68 -6.00
C ILE A 130 -1.44 -3.93 -4.59
N PHE A 131 -2.63 -4.49 -4.50
CA PHE A 131 -3.23 -4.95 -3.24
C PHE A 131 -2.90 -6.44 -3.05
N GLU A 132 -1.99 -6.74 -2.14
CA GLU A 132 -1.40 -8.08 -2.01
C GLU A 132 -2.40 -9.13 -1.54
N GLU A 133 -3.20 -8.85 -0.50
CA GLU A 133 -4.18 -9.80 0.05
C GLU A 133 -5.26 -10.19 -0.95
N GLN A 134 -5.65 -9.27 -1.84
CA GLN A 134 -6.67 -9.51 -2.83
C GLN A 134 -6.10 -9.85 -4.21
N ASN A 135 -4.79 -9.77 -4.38
CA ASN A 135 -4.09 -9.92 -5.66
C ASN A 135 -4.69 -9.01 -6.77
N ILE A 136 -5.00 -7.76 -6.41
CA ILE A 136 -5.61 -6.78 -7.31
C ILE A 136 -4.53 -5.79 -7.77
N ASN A 137 -4.46 -5.57 -9.09
CA ASN A 137 -3.66 -4.52 -9.69
C ASN A 137 -4.59 -3.41 -10.21
N SER A 138 -4.48 -2.20 -9.64
CA SER A 138 -5.36 -1.08 -9.96
C SER A 138 -5.16 -0.45 -11.35
N ILE A 139 -4.12 -0.86 -12.10
CA ILE A 139 -3.88 -0.34 -13.46
C ILE A 139 -4.99 -0.77 -14.43
N TYR A 140 -5.59 -1.92 -14.20
CA TYR A 140 -6.66 -2.45 -15.03
C TYR A 140 -8.02 -1.84 -14.66
N PRO A 141 -8.82 -1.37 -15.62
CA PRO A 141 -10.14 -0.82 -15.35
C PRO A 141 -11.09 -1.76 -14.61
N GLU A 142 -11.00 -3.06 -14.90
CA GLU A 142 -11.83 -4.13 -14.29
C GLU A 142 -11.58 -4.24 -12.77
N SER A 143 -10.41 -3.83 -12.30
CA SER A 143 -10.08 -3.85 -10.88
C SER A 143 -10.95 -2.91 -10.03
N GLU A 144 -11.56 -1.89 -10.61
CA GLU A 144 -12.46 -0.97 -9.89
C GLU A 144 -13.67 -1.69 -9.28
N PHE A 145 -14.23 -2.65 -10.01
CA PHE A 145 -15.32 -3.46 -9.49
C PHE A 145 -14.88 -4.29 -8.28
N LEU A 146 -13.71 -4.94 -8.38
CA LEU A 146 -13.15 -5.73 -7.27
C LEU A 146 -12.81 -4.84 -6.06
N ILE A 147 -12.22 -3.67 -6.27
CA ILE A 147 -11.92 -2.69 -5.21
C ILE A 147 -13.21 -2.26 -4.52
N THR A 148 -14.27 -1.97 -5.28
CA THR A 148 -15.57 -1.57 -4.75
C THR A 148 -16.19 -2.69 -3.91
N LEU A 149 -16.16 -3.92 -4.42
CA LEU A 149 -16.70 -5.08 -3.75
C LEU A 149 -15.97 -5.35 -2.41
N HIS A 150 -14.65 -5.38 -2.42
CA HIS A 150 -13.85 -5.56 -1.21
C HIS A 150 -14.02 -4.41 -0.21
N GLY A 151 -14.15 -3.18 -0.70
CA GLY A 151 -14.44 -2.03 0.15
C GLY A 151 -15.81 -2.13 0.83
N ALA A 152 -16.84 -2.55 0.10
CA ALA A 152 -18.18 -2.77 0.63
C ALA A 152 -18.21 -3.90 1.68
N PHE A 153 -17.52 -5.01 1.45
CA PHE A 153 -17.39 -6.09 2.43
C PHE A 153 -16.72 -5.63 3.71
N ALA A 154 -15.59 -4.91 3.60
CA ALA A 154 -14.88 -4.39 4.77
C ALA A 154 -15.73 -3.41 5.58
N GLN A 155 -16.56 -2.59 4.92
CA GLN A 155 -17.48 -1.69 5.59
C GLN A 155 -18.59 -2.47 6.30
N ALA A 156 -19.22 -3.43 5.66
CA ALA A 156 -20.27 -4.27 6.25
C ALA A 156 -19.76 -5.06 7.48
N GLU A 157 -18.55 -5.58 7.42
CA GLU A 157 -17.90 -6.26 8.55
C GLU A 157 -17.66 -5.30 9.72
N SER A 158 -17.19 -4.09 9.47
CA SER A 158 -16.99 -3.06 10.49
C SER A 158 -18.29 -2.65 11.16
N GLU A 159 -19.38 -2.46 10.39
CA GLU A 159 -20.72 -2.14 10.91
C GLU A 159 -21.28 -3.28 11.74
N SER A 160 -21.14 -4.52 11.30
CA SER A 160 -21.56 -5.73 12.02
C SER A 160 -20.83 -5.84 13.36
N THR A 161 -19.51 -5.63 13.38
CA THR A 161 -18.71 -5.66 14.60
C THR A 161 -19.13 -4.55 15.56
N SER A 162 -19.36 -3.33 15.05
CA SER A 162 -19.82 -2.20 15.86
C SER A 162 -21.19 -2.45 16.48
N SER A 163 -22.12 -3.06 15.74
CA SER A 163 -23.44 -3.40 16.27
C SER A 163 -23.38 -4.49 17.34
N ARG A 164 -22.55 -5.51 17.16
CA ARG A 164 -22.32 -6.56 18.18
C ARG A 164 -21.75 -5.98 19.47
N VAL A 165 -20.78 -5.07 19.38
CA VAL A 165 -20.19 -4.40 20.56
C VAL A 165 -21.23 -3.54 21.28
N ARG A 166 -22.05 -2.77 20.53
CA ARG A 166 -23.15 -1.98 21.13
C ARG A 166 -24.15 -2.87 21.85
N TRP A 167 -24.58 -3.96 21.22
CA TRP A 167 -25.50 -4.91 21.83
C TRP A 167 -24.92 -5.53 23.10
N GLY A 168 -23.67 -5.98 23.08
CA GLY A 168 -22.98 -6.51 24.25
C GLY A 168 -22.89 -5.51 25.40
N LYS A 169 -22.60 -4.22 25.12
CA LYS A 169 -22.59 -3.16 26.13
C LYS A 169 -23.99 -2.90 26.71
N GLN A 170 -25.03 -2.92 25.89
CA GLN A 170 -26.41 -2.79 26.36
C GLN A 170 -26.82 -3.94 27.31
N GLN A 171 -26.49 -5.18 26.93
CA GLN A 171 -26.77 -6.34 27.78
C GLN A 171 -25.98 -6.28 29.09
N ALA A 172 -24.70 -5.92 29.06
CA ALA A 172 -23.93 -5.74 30.29
C ALA A 172 -24.52 -4.64 31.18
N CYS A 173 -24.94 -3.51 30.62
CA CYS A 173 -25.60 -2.45 31.40
C CYS A 173 -26.88 -2.93 32.06
N LEU A 174 -27.72 -3.68 31.36
CA LEU A 174 -28.97 -4.24 31.92
C LEU A 174 -28.73 -5.25 33.06
N LEU A 175 -27.66 -6.06 32.93
CA LEU A 175 -27.30 -7.04 33.96
C LEU A 175 -26.70 -6.38 35.21
N TYR A 176 -25.96 -5.29 35.08
CA TYR A 176 -25.34 -4.58 36.22
C TYR A 176 -26.27 -3.56 36.88
N THR A 177 -27.36 -3.15 36.24
CA THR A 177 -28.37 -2.23 36.81
C THR A 177 -29.59 -2.95 37.40
N SER A 178 -29.63 -4.28 37.35
CA SER A 178 -30.65 -5.06 38.07
C SER A 178 -30.36 -5.00 39.57
N PRO A 179 -31.29 -4.54 40.42
CA PRO A 179 -31.08 -4.53 41.88
C PRO A 179 -30.78 -5.94 42.38
N SER A 180 -29.80 -6.00 43.29
CA SER A 180 -29.39 -7.26 43.94
C SER A 180 -30.61 -7.88 44.68
N PRO A 181 -30.87 -9.18 44.57
CA PRO A 181 -31.97 -9.82 45.29
C PRO A 181 -31.73 -9.95 46.79
N ARG A 182 -30.91 -9.12 47.40
CA ARG A 182 -30.57 -9.12 48.84
C ARG A 182 -30.80 -7.74 49.46
N ASP A 183 -32.06 -7.31 49.47
CA ASP A 183 -32.60 -6.33 50.44
C ASP A 183 -34.00 -6.75 50.84
#